data_b9a807f39beaf8b71774cfaf52df05bf
#
_entry.id   b9a807f39beaf8b71774cfaf52df05bf
#
_cell.length_a   1.000
_cell.length_b   1.000
_cell.length_c   1.000
_cell.angle_alpha   90.00
_cell.angle_beta   90.00
_cell.angle_gamma   90.00
#
_symmetry.space_group_name_H-M   'P 1'
#
loop_
_entity.id
_entity.type
_entity.pdbx_description
1 polymer ?
#
loop_
_entity_poly.entity_id
_entity_poly.type
_entity_poly.pdbx_seq_one_letter_code
_entity_poly.pdbx_strand_id
1 'polypeptide(L)'
;MEIQKVTDASFKKYGRVLEGYTVDRILKEMEHTPLPKDVIYVPSVEEMEALPEAEAFQNRAYGGLPIQIGYCNGDNNKLNALEYHRSSEINIAVTDMILLLGAQQDVKDDFTYDTSLVEAFYVPAGTAIEVYATTLHYAPCTAVEGGFRCVVILPAGTNTELTFPIGENGEDKLITAKNKWLIAHEEAGIEGAFCGLQGENITL
;
A
#
# COMPACT_ATOMS: atom_id res chain seq x y z
N MET A 1 -7.74 -0.38 -19.10
CA MET A 1 -7.46 0.71 -18.13
C MET A 1 -6.26 1.50 -18.61
N GLU A 2 -6.29 2.84 -18.53
CA GLU A 2 -5.14 3.70 -18.82
C GLU A 2 -4.22 3.73 -17.60
N ILE A 3 -2.90 3.56 -17.82
CA ILE A 3 -1.90 3.67 -16.76
C ILE A 3 -1.30 5.08 -16.81
N GLN A 4 -1.57 5.87 -15.79
CA GLN A 4 -1.07 7.21 -15.59
C GLN A 4 0.29 7.17 -14.86
N LYS A 5 0.95 8.31 -14.68
CA LYS A 5 2.20 8.40 -13.91
C LYS A 5 1.97 9.10 -12.57
N VAL A 6 2.73 8.73 -11.55
CA VAL A 6 2.68 9.44 -10.25
C VAL A 6 3.12 10.90 -10.33
N THR A 7 3.72 11.31 -11.45
CA THR A 7 4.05 12.72 -11.75
C THR A 7 2.90 13.50 -12.39
N ASP A 8 1.81 12.84 -12.80
CA ASP A 8 0.67 13.48 -13.43
C ASP A 8 -0.20 14.20 -12.39
N ALA A 9 -0.91 15.21 -12.82
CA ALA A 9 -1.74 16.03 -11.93
C ALA A 9 -2.88 15.23 -11.26
N SER A 10 -3.35 14.15 -11.90
CA SER A 10 -4.37 13.25 -11.38
C SER A 10 -3.93 12.53 -10.10
N PHE A 11 -2.63 12.22 -9.96
CA PHE A 11 -2.10 11.56 -8.76
C PHE A 11 -2.29 12.39 -7.48
N LYS A 12 -2.40 13.72 -7.57
CA LYS A 12 -2.61 14.60 -6.40
C LYS A 12 -3.88 14.29 -5.61
N LYS A 13 -4.85 13.62 -6.20
CA LYS A 13 -6.05 13.11 -5.51
C LYS A 13 -5.68 12.02 -4.50
N TYR A 14 -4.66 11.24 -4.80
CA TYR A 14 -4.29 10.00 -4.11
C TYR A 14 -3.04 10.12 -3.26
N GLY A 15 -2.13 11.02 -3.65
CA GLY A 15 -0.82 11.11 -3.01
C GLY A 15 0.05 12.20 -3.61
N ARG A 16 1.33 12.08 -3.32
CA ARG A 16 2.37 12.96 -3.89
C ARG A 16 3.71 12.24 -3.99
N VAL A 17 4.55 12.65 -4.91
CA VAL A 17 5.96 12.26 -4.93
C VAL A 17 6.68 13.01 -3.80
N LEU A 18 7.50 12.28 -3.04
CA LEU A 18 8.31 12.83 -1.96
C LEU A 18 9.67 13.27 -2.50
N GLU A 19 9.98 14.56 -2.35
CA GLU A 19 11.24 15.13 -2.74
C GLU A 19 12.13 15.42 -1.53
N GLY A 20 13.46 15.33 -1.72
CA GLY A 20 14.43 15.65 -0.67
C GLY A 20 14.55 14.59 0.44
N TYR A 21 14.19 13.37 0.15
CA TYR A 21 14.49 12.19 0.97
C TYR A 21 15.58 11.35 0.29
N THR A 22 16.60 10.95 1.05
CA THR A 22 17.59 9.98 0.59
C THR A 22 17.05 8.58 0.86
N VAL A 23 17.15 7.69 -0.10
CA VAL A 23 16.62 6.32 -0.02
C VAL A 23 17.66 5.25 -0.40
N ASP A 24 18.87 5.65 -0.78
CA ASP A 24 19.88 4.76 -1.37
C ASP A 24 20.23 3.55 -0.49
N ARG A 25 20.34 3.75 0.84
CA ARG A 25 20.67 2.66 1.76
C ARG A 25 19.49 1.73 1.96
N ILE A 26 18.27 2.27 2.04
CA ILE A 26 17.04 1.46 2.11
C ILE A 26 16.91 0.61 0.84
N LEU A 27 17.14 1.19 -0.35
CA LEU A 27 17.12 0.45 -1.61
C LEU A 27 18.17 -0.67 -1.64
N LYS A 28 19.36 -0.43 -1.07
CA LYS A 28 20.41 -1.43 -0.97
C LYS A 28 20.04 -2.57 -0.03
N GLU A 29 19.42 -2.30 1.13
CA GLU A 29 18.94 -3.36 2.02
C GLU A 29 17.87 -4.22 1.35
N MET A 30 17.05 -3.64 0.48
CA MET A 30 16.04 -4.36 -0.28
C MET A 30 16.60 -5.39 -1.26
N GLU A 31 17.87 -5.29 -1.67
CA GLU A 31 18.53 -6.30 -2.51
C GLU A 31 18.61 -7.67 -1.82
N HIS A 32 18.64 -7.68 -0.49
CA HIS A 32 18.73 -8.88 0.35
C HIS A 32 17.36 -9.49 0.68
N THR A 33 16.26 -8.82 0.34
CA THR A 33 14.92 -9.31 0.62
C THR A 33 14.46 -10.35 -0.41
N PRO A 34 13.64 -11.34 -0.01
CA PRO A 34 13.13 -12.34 -0.94
C PRO A 34 12.19 -11.72 -1.99
N LEU A 35 12.14 -12.32 -3.18
CA LEU A 35 11.18 -11.98 -4.23
C LEU A 35 10.49 -13.28 -4.69
N PRO A 36 9.49 -13.76 -3.94
CA PRO A 36 8.73 -14.95 -4.32
C PRO A 36 7.67 -14.65 -5.40
N LYS A 37 7.04 -15.70 -5.92
CA LYS A 37 5.89 -15.55 -6.82
C LYS A 37 4.67 -15.01 -6.11
N ASP A 38 4.41 -15.51 -4.90
CA ASP A 38 3.29 -15.01 -4.09
C ASP A 38 3.70 -13.71 -3.39
N VAL A 39 2.77 -12.79 -3.27
CA VAL A 39 3.02 -11.52 -2.58
C VAL A 39 3.25 -11.79 -1.10
N ILE A 40 4.36 -11.28 -0.58
CA ILE A 40 4.66 -11.28 0.85
C ILE A 40 4.73 -9.85 1.38
N TYR A 41 4.28 -9.68 2.62
CA TYR A 41 4.39 -8.43 3.36
C TYR A 41 5.10 -8.66 4.69
N VAL A 42 6.13 -7.85 4.94
CA VAL A 42 6.88 -7.82 6.21
C VAL A 42 6.74 -6.43 6.79
N PRO A 43 6.05 -6.26 7.93
CA PRO A 43 5.70 -4.92 8.43
C PRO A 43 6.88 -4.11 8.94
N SER A 44 7.94 -4.76 9.42
CA SER A 44 9.09 -4.12 10.08
C SER A 44 10.36 -4.93 9.83
N VAL A 45 11.43 -4.24 9.45
CA VAL A 45 12.77 -4.79 9.23
C VAL A 45 13.77 -3.96 10.03
N GLU A 46 14.36 -4.54 11.08
CA GLU A 46 15.23 -3.84 12.03
C GLU A 46 16.41 -3.16 11.32
N GLU A 47 16.98 -3.82 10.31
CA GLU A 47 18.11 -3.29 9.53
C GLU A 47 17.74 -2.01 8.78
N MET A 48 16.51 -1.91 8.25
CA MET A 48 16.02 -0.70 7.57
C MET A 48 15.68 0.41 8.55
N GLU A 49 15.10 0.06 9.70
CA GLU A 49 14.72 1.00 10.76
C GLU A 49 15.94 1.61 11.47
N ALA A 50 17.07 0.90 11.47
CA ALA A 50 18.35 1.39 12.02
C ALA A 50 19.09 2.36 11.08
N LEU A 51 18.64 2.54 9.83
CA LEU A 51 19.29 3.43 8.87
C LEU A 51 19.02 4.91 9.22
N PRO A 52 19.96 5.83 8.94
CA PRO A 52 19.75 7.27 9.14
C PRO A 52 18.55 7.82 8.37
N GLU A 53 18.20 7.23 7.23
CA GLU A 53 17.02 7.57 6.44
C GLU A 53 15.72 7.41 7.22
N ALA A 54 15.63 6.42 8.12
CA ALA A 54 14.46 6.19 8.96
C ALA A 54 14.11 7.42 9.83
N GLU A 55 15.12 8.06 10.42
CA GLU A 55 14.94 9.29 11.20
C GLU A 55 14.34 10.43 10.36
N ALA A 56 14.78 10.57 9.10
CA ALA A 56 14.25 11.59 8.21
C ALA A 56 12.76 11.35 7.88
N PHE A 57 12.36 10.09 7.63
CA PHE A 57 10.96 9.75 7.42
C PHE A 57 10.14 9.96 8.68
N GLN A 58 10.62 9.50 9.83
CA GLN A 58 9.93 9.69 11.10
C GLN A 58 9.70 11.18 11.42
N ASN A 59 10.75 11.98 11.36
CA ASN A 59 10.69 13.37 11.81
C ASN A 59 9.98 14.30 10.81
N ARG A 60 10.19 14.10 9.51
CA ARG A 60 9.72 15.02 8.48
C ARG A 60 8.42 14.58 7.82
N ALA A 61 8.26 13.28 7.54
CA ALA A 61 7.05 12.78 6.90
C ALA A 61 5.94 12.48 7.91
N TYR A 62 6.29 11.94 9.07
CA TYR A 62 5.33 11.56 10.12
C TYR A 62 5.32 12.50 11.33
N GLY A 63 6.06 13.63 11.27
CA GLY A 63 6.01 14.66 12.33
C GLY A 63 6.50 14.17 13.69
N GLY A 64 7.39 13.19 13.75
CA GLY A 64 7.93 12.61 14.98
C GLY A 64 7.13 11.41 15.51
N LEU A 65 6.05 10.97 14.85
CA LEU A 65 5.36 9.74 15.24
C LEU A 65 6.29 8.53 15.02
N PRO A 66 6.28 7.55 15.93
CA PRO A 66 7.00 6.30 15.70
C PRO A 66 6.55 5.60 14.42
N ILE A 67 7.50 5.15 13.62
CA ILE A 67 7.25 4.45 12.36
C ILE A 67 7.83 3.04 12.39
N GLN A 68 7.40 2.24 11.44
CA GLN A 68 7.99 0.98 11.04
C GLN A 68 8.37 1.04 9.57
N ILE A 69 9.42 0.35 9.17
CA ILE A 69 9.87 0.23 7.79
C ILE A 69 9.94 -1.25 7.44
N GLY A 70 9.10 -1.65 6.52
CA GLY A 70 9.04 -3.00 6.00
C GLY A 70 8.98 -3.04 4.48
N TYR A 71 8.45 -4.12 3.93
CA TYR A 71 8.34 -4.26 2.50
C TYR A 71 7.15 -5.12 2.07
N CYS A 72 6.72 -4.89 0.83
CA CYS A 72 5.80 -5.74 0.08
C CYS A 72 6.49 -6.16 -1.21
N ASN A 73 6.76 -7.46 -1.38
CA ASN A 73 7.44 -8.02 -2.55
C ASN A 73 6.63 -9.17 -3.14
N GLY A 74 6.71 -9.36 -4.45
CA GLY A 74 6.07 -10.49 -5.10
C GLY A 74 5.82 -10.28 -6.58
N ASP A 75 4.92 -11.08 -7.13
CA ASP A 75 4.43 -10.97 -8.49
C ASP A 75 2.90 -10.91 -8.44
N ASN A 76 2.33 -9.81 -8.89
CA ASN A 76 0.90 -9.55 -8.87
C ASN A 76 0.49 -8.76 -10.11
N ASN A 77 -0.64 -9.12 -10.69
CA ASN A 77 -1.22 -8.39 -11.81
C ASN A 77 -2.71 -8.09 -11.62
N LYS A 78 -3.24 -8.28 -10.40
CA LYS A 78 -4.67 -8.09 -10.10
C LYS A 78 -4.90 -7.11 -8.97
N LEU A 79 -6.09 -6.49 -8.99
CA LEU A 79 -6.56 -5.62 -7.92
C LEU A 79 -6.72 -6.38 -6.59
N ASN A 80 -7.43 -7.49 -6.59
CA ASN A 80 -7.74 -8.38 -5.48
C ASN A 80 -8.47 -7.74 -4.29
N ALA A 81 -8.01 -6.60 -3.80
CA ALA A 81 -8.59 -5.87 -2.67
C ALA A 81 -8.24 -4.39 -2.73
N LEU A 82 -8.88 -3.62 -1.88
CA LEU A 82 -8.52 -2.25 -1.55
C LEU A 82 -8.51 -2.11 -0.03
N GLU A 83 -7.45 -1.53 0.52
CA GLU A 83 -7.31 -1.24 1.95
C GLU A 83 -7.01 0.23 2.18
N TYR A 84 -7.24 0.67 3.42
CA TYR A 84 -6.85 2.00 3.87
C TYR A 84 -6.43 1.96 5.34
N HIS A 85 -5.69 3.00 5.72
CA HIS A 85 -5.20 3.23 7.07
C HIS A 85 -5.67 4.59 7.58
N ARG A 86 -5.70 4.79 8.90
CA ARG A 86 -5.95 6.12 9.50
C ARG A 86 -4.69 7.01 9.49
N SER A 87 -3.77 6.73 8.58
CA SER A 87 -2.52 7.45 8.35
C SER A 87 -2.14 7.34 6.89
N SER A 88 -1.35 8.28 6.40
CA SER A 88 -0.68 8.08 5.09
C SER A 88 0.29 6.92 5.17
N GLU A 89 0.50 6.27 4.02
CA GLU A 89 1.53 5.27 3.79
C GLU A 89 2.60 5.85 2.86
N ILE A 90 3.87 5.54 3.11
CA ILE A 90 4.94 5.85 2.16
C ILE A 90 5.39 4.58 1.49
N ASN A 91 5.39 4.61 0.16
CA ASN A 91 5.94 3.56 -0.67
C ASN A 91 7.22 4.05 -1.36
N ILE A 92 8.26 3.21 -1.37
CA ILE A 92 9.47 3.44 -2.17
C ILE A 92 9.57 2.29 -3.17
N ALA A 93 9.40 2.60 -4.44
CA ALA A 93 9.55 1.63 -5.51
C ALA A 93 11.01 1.21 -5.66
N VAL A 94 11.33 -0.05 -5.38
CA VAL A 94 12.67 -0.62 -5.61
C VAL A 94 12.81 -1.06 -7.06
N THR A 95 11.75 -1.63 -7.59
CA THR A 95 11.55 -1.90 -9.02
C THR A 95 10.42 -1.03 -9.54
N ASP A 96 10.30 -0.89 -10.85
CA ASP A 96 9.09 -0.31 -11.45
C ASP A 96 7.86 -1.09 -10.98
N MET A 97 6.81 -0.38 -10.61
CA MET A 97 5.56 -1.00 -10.17
C MET A 97 4.35 -0.17 -10.59
N ILE A 98 3.16 -0.78 -10.52
CA ILE A 98 1.89 -0.08 -10.76
C ILE A 98 1.04 -0.18 -9.50
N LEU A 99 0.47 0.94 -9.07
CA LEU A 99 -0.51 1.00 -8.01
C LEU A 99 -1.92 1.13 -8.59
N LEU A 100 -2.85 0.32 -8.11
CA LEU A 100 -4.28 0.44 -8.36
C LEU A 100 -4.91 1.17 -7.17
N LEU A 101 -5.41 2.37 -7.39
CA LEU A 101 -5.82 3.30 -6.35
C LEU A 101 -7.30 3.66 -6.46
N GLY A 102 -7.95 3.78 -5.30
CA GLY A 102 -9.31 4.30 -5.15
C GLY A 102 -9.36 5.45 -4.14
N ALA A 103 -10.49 6.15 -4.07
CA ALA A 103 -10.70 7.19 -3.08
C ALA A 103 -11.69 6.71 -2.01
N GLN A 104 -11.37 6.91 -0.74
CA GLN A 104 -12.25 6.51 0.37
C GLN A 104 -13.62 7.19 0.29
N GLN A 105 -13.70 8.38 -0.29
CA GLN A 105 -14.93 9.14 -0.48
C GLN A 105 -15.92 8.45 -1.43
N ASP A 106 -15.45 7.51 -2.25
CA ASP A 106 -16.26 6.75 -3.21
C ASP A 106 -16.77 5.42 -2.62
N VAL A 107 -16.37 5.07 -1.38
CA VAL A 107 -16.94 3.94 -0.64
C VAL A 107 -18.39 4.25 -0.30
N LYS A 108 -19.30 3.34 -0.66
CA LYS A 108 -20.75 3.51 -0.43
C LYS A 108 -21.10 3.28 1.04
N ASP A 109 -22.31 3.70 1.45
CA ASP A 109 -22.81 3.57 2.82
C ASP A 109 -22.86 2.11 3.32
N ASP A 110 -22.97 1.14 2.41
CA ASP A 110 -22.94 -0.31 2.70
C ASP A 110 -21.51 -0.89 2.71
N PHE A 111 -20.49 -0.02 2.56
CA PHE A 111 -19.06 -0.32 2.46
C PHE A 111 -18.63 -1.05 1.18
N THR A 112 -19.47 -1.06 0.15
CA THR A 112 -19.06 -1.55 -1.16
C THR A 112 -18.32 -0.48 -1.95
N TYR A 113 -17.51 -0.92 -2.94
CA TYR A 113 -16.75 -0.05 -3.82
C TYR A 113 -16.84 -0.55 -5.27
N ASP A 114 -17.12 0.35 -6.21
CA ASP A 114 -17.18 0.03 -7.63
C ASP A 114 -15.79 0.05 -8.23
N THR A 115 -15.30 -1.12 -8.71
CA THR A 115 -13.95 -1.25 -9.26
C THR A 115 -13.72 -0.43 -10.53
N SER A 116 -14.77 0.02 -11.21
CA SER A 116 -14.64 0.93 -12.36
C SER A 116 -14.09 2.31 -12.00
N LEU A 117 -14.12 2.68 -10.70
CA LEU A 117 -13.57 3.95 -10.18
C LEU A 117 -12.07 3.87 -9.86
N VAL A 118 -11.49 2.68 -9.96
CA VAL A 118 -10.05 2.48 -9.71
C VAL A 118 -9.21 3.08 -10.83
N GLU A 119 -8.17 3.80 -10.46
CA GLU A 119 -7.18 4.37 -11.37
C GLU A 119 -5.81 3.71 -11.18
N ALA A 120 -5.07 3.53 -12.28
CA ALA A 120 -3.76 2.90 -12.27
C ALA A 120 -2.65 3.94 -12.41
N PHE A 121 -1.59 3.80 -11.57
CA PHE A 121 -0.45 4.72 -11.56
C PHE A 121 0.88 3.96 -11.59
N TYR A 122 1.69 4.25 -12.59
CA TYR A 122 3.05 3.75 -12.72
C TYR A 122 3.99 4.54 -11.80
N VAL A 123 4.77 3.81 -11.01
CA VAL A 123 5.76 4.32 -10.07
C VAL A 123 7.14 3.82 -10.54
N PRO A 124 8.02 4.71 -11.05
CA PRO A 124 9.37 4.31 -11.46
C PRO A 124 10.22 3.86 -10.26
N ALA A 125 11.12 2.92 -10.50
CA ALA A 125 12.14 2.54 -9.53
C ALA A 125 12.91 3.75 -8.96
N GLY A 126 13.23 3.70 -7.67
CA GLY A 126 13.88 4.79 -6.95
C GLY A 126 12.95 5.93 -6.51
N THR A 127 11.65 5.87 -6.83
CA THR A 127 10.69 6.91 -6.48
C THR A 127 10.05 6.63 -5.13
N ALA A 128 10.11 7.61 -4.23
CA ALA A 128 9.35 7.61 -2.98
C ALA A 128 8.06 8.43 -3.17
N ILE A 129 6.93 7.87 -2.75
CA ILE A 129 5.62 8.52 -2.79
C ILE A 129 4.94 8.42 -1.43
N GLU A 130 4.12 9.41 -1.12
CA GLU A 130 3.13 9.35 -0.04
C GLU A 130 1.77 9.03 -0.66
N VAL A 131 1.14 7.96 -0.19
CA VAL A 131 -0.26 7.61 -0.45
C VAL A 131 -1.08 8.13 0.72
N TYR A 132 -2.04 9.01 0.46
CA TYR A 132 -2.81 9.68 1.53
C TYR A 132 -3.70 8.70 2.31
N ALA A 133 -3.98 9.02 3.58
CA ALA A 133 -4.85 8.22 4.43
C ALA A 133 -6.25 7.95 3.83
N THR A 134 -6.72 8.83 2.95
CA THR A 134 -8.00 8.72 2.23
C THR A 134 -7.89 7.95 0.91
N THR A 135 -6.74 7.38 0.62
CA THR A 135 -6.51 6.61 -0.61
C THR A 135 -6.58 5.13 -0.33
N LEU A 136 -7.48 4.48 -1.05
CA LEU A 136 -7.57 3.02 -1.06
C LEU A 136 -6.47 2.47 -1.97
N HIS A 137 -5.75 1.47 -1.49
CA HIS A 137 -4.66 0.79 -2.19
C HIS A 137 -4.56 -0.67 -1.75
N TYR A 138 -3.74 -1.44 -2.39
CA TYR A 138 -3.37 -2.81 -1.98
C TYR A 138 -1.98 -3.14 -2.52
N ALA A 139 -1.62 -4.45 -2.52
CA ALA A 139 -0.34 -4.89 -3.06
C ALA A 139 -0.10 -4.32 -4.46
N PRO A 140 1.10 -3.77 -4.75
CA PRO A 140 1.44 -3.29 -6.07
C PRO A 140 1.28 -4.36 -7.16
N CYS A 141 1.06 -3.93 -8.38
CA CYS A 141 1.15 -4.78 -9.55
C CYS A 141 2.54 -4.70 -10.18
N THR A 142 2.96 -5.82 -10.76
CA THR A 142 4.22 -5.97 -11.48
C THR A 142 4.19 -5.14 -12.76
N ALA A 143 5.19 -4.27 -12.94
CA ALA A 143 5.35 -3.46 -14.16
C ALA A 143 6.42 -4.00 -15.09
N VAL A 144 7.35 -4.81 -14.58
CA VAL A 144 8.49 -5.39 -15.32
C VAL A 144 8.60 -6.88 -15.03
N GLU A 145 9.16 -7.64 -15.95
CA GLU A 145 9.37 -9.09 -15.76
C GLU A 145 10.15 -9.35 -14.45
N GLY A 146 9.70 -10.34 -13.67
CA GLY A 146 10.38 -10.80 -12.45
C GLY A 146 9.73 -10.34 -11.14
N GLY A 147 8.66 -9.57 -11.20
CA GLY A 147 7.93 -9.14 -9.99
C GLY A 147 8.29 -7.73 -9.52
N PHE A 148 7.73 -7.33 -8.39
CA PHE A 148 7.96 -6.02 -7.79
C PHE A 148 8.59 -6.13 -6.40
N ARG A 149 9.37 -5.11 -6.02
CA ARG A 149 9.82 -4.84 -4.65
C ARG A 149 9.41 -3.43 -4.27
N CYS A 150 8.76 -3.30 -3.12
CA CYS A 150 8.28 -2.04 -2.59
C CYS A 150 8.60 -1.93 -1.11
N VAL A 151 9.29 -0.87 -0.69
CA VAL A 151 9.40 -0.51 0.73
C VAL A 151 8.10 0.12 1.18
N VAL A 152 7.64 -0.26 2.37
CA VAL A 152 6.41 0.26 2.98
C VAL A 152 6.76 0.88 4.33
N ILE A 153 6.43 2.17 4.51
CA ILE A 153 6.64 2.91 5.76
C ILE A 153 5.29 3.36 6.29
N LEU A 154 5.00 2.98 7.54
CA LEU A 154 3.74 3.25 8.23
C LEU A 154 4.00 3.61 9.70
N PRO A 155 3.04 4.20 10.42
CA PRO A 155 3.12 4.29 11.87
C PRO A 155 3.31 2.93 12.51
N ALA A 156 4.16 2.87 13.54
CA ALA A 156 4.53 1.63 14.22
C ALA A 156 3.30 0.86 14.72
N GLY A 157 3.28 -0.45 14.48
CA GLY A 157 2.19 -1.35 14.84
C GLY A 157 1.10 -1.50 13.78
N THR A 158 1.13 -0.74 12.67
CA THR A 158 0.19 -0.92 11.56
C THR A 158 0.37 -2.31 10.93
N ASN A 159 -0.73 -2.93 10.50
CA ASN A 159 -0.74 -4.28 9.87
C ASN A 159 -0.28 -5.42 10.80
N THR A 160 -0.22 -5.20 12.11
CA THR A 160 0.05 -6.26 13.08
C THR A 160 -1.25 -6.89 13.59
N GLU A 161 -1.15 -7.99 14.32
CA GLU A 161 -2.31 -8.71 14.86
C GLU A 161 -3.15 -7.82 15.78
N LEU A 162 -4.46 -8.01 15.70
CA LEU A 162 -5.41 -7.34 16.56
C LEU A 162 -5.28 -7.84 18.00
N THR A 163 -5.30 -6.93 18.95
CA THR A 163 -5.27 -7.23 20.38
C THR A 163 -6.63 -6.97 21.07
N PHE A 164 -7.67 -6.75 20.27
CA PHE A 164 -9.03 -6.47 20.72
C PHE A 164 -10.04 -7.18 19.80
N PRO A 165 -11.25 -7.52 20.28
CA PRO A 165 -12.28 -8.10 19.44
C PRO A 165 -12.82 -7.06 18.44
N ILE A 166 -13.12 -7.53 17.23
CA ILE A 166 -13.73 -6.70 16.19
C ILE A 166 -15.26 -6.73 16.38
N GLY A 167 -15.90 -5.57 16.16
CA GLY A 167 -17.35 -5.48 16.02
C GLY A 167 -17.83 -6.03 14.69
N GLU A 168 -19.12 -6.42 14.62
CA GLU A 168 -19.72 -6.93 13.38
C GLU A 168 -20.48 -5.84 12.60
N ASN A 169 -20.62 -4.66 13.18
CA ASN A 169 -21.48 -3.60 12.66
C ASN A 169 -20.68 -2.46 12.01
N GLY A 170 -21.29 -1.86 11.00
CA GLY A 170 -20.72 -0.68 10.34
C GLY A 170 -19.36 -0.97 9.71
N GLU A 171 -18.44 -0.02 9.86
CA GLU A 171 -17.07 -0.08 9.32
C GLU A 171 -16.19 -1.14 10.02
N ASP A 172 -16.56 -1.58 11.23
CA ASP A 172 -15.78 -2.57 12.00
C ASP A 172 -15.56 -3.86 11.22
N LYS A 173 -16.54 -4.30 10.42
CA LYS A 173 -16.44 -5.49 9.57
C LYS A 173 -15.28 -5.46 8.54
N LEU A 174 -14.73 -4.28 8.28
CA LEU A 174 -13.60 -4.12 7.36
C LEU A 174 -12.25 -4.31 8.06
N ILE A 175 -12.19 -4.26 9.40
CA ILE A 175 -10.94 -4.32 10.15
C ILE A 175 -10.35 -5.74 10.04
N THR A 176 -9.16 -5.84 9.45
CA THR A 176 -8.44 -7.12 9.30
C THR A 176 -7.14 -7.17 10.10
N ALA A 177 -6.59 -6.01 10.46
CA ALA A 177 -5.39 -5.87 11.28
C ALA A 177 -5.40 -4.51 11.99
N LYS A 178 -4.45 -4.23 12.88
CA LYS A 178 -4.33 -2.91 13.49
C LYS A 178 -4.15 -1.83 12.42
N ASN A 179 -4.95 -0.76 12.51
CA ASN A 179 -4.93 0.36 11.57
C ASN A 179 -5.15 -0.03 10.11
N LYS A 180 -5.88 -1.15 9.86
CA LYS A 180 -6.12 -1.69 8.51
C LYS A 180 -7.59 -2.05 8.30
N TRP A 181 -8.23 -1.40 7.35
CA TRP A 181 -9.56 -1.67 6.83
C TRP A 181 -9.44 -2.19 5.42
N LEU A 182 -10.05 -3.33 5.10
CA LEU A 182 -9.91 -4.05 3.84
C LEU A 182 -11.29 -4.32 3.21
N ILE A 183 -11.41 -4.04 1.92
CA ILE A 183 -12.53 -4.41 1.07
C ILE A 183 -11.99 -5.35 -0.01
N ALA A 184 -12.37 -6.61 0.03
CA ALA A 184 -11.87 -7.62 -0.90
C ALA A 184 -12.77 -7.81 -2.12
N HIS A 185 -12.19 -8.29 -3.21
CA HIS A 185 -12.92 -8.90 -4.31
C HIS A 185 -13.17 -10.38 -4.01
N GLU A 186 -14.36 -10.88 -4.34
CA GLU A 186 -14.73 -12.28 -4.07
C GLU A 186 -13.73 -13.29 -4.69
N GLU A 187 -13.29 -13.02 -5.92
CA GLU A 187 -12.30 -13.86 -6.62
C GLU A 187 -10.94 -13.95 -5.94
N ALA A 188 -10.61 -13.01 -5.06
CA ALA A 188 -9.31 -13.02 -4.38
C ALA A 188 -9.22 -14.07 -3.28
N GLY A 189 -10.37 -14.55 -2.77
CA GLY A 189 -10.42 -15.61 -1.77
C GLY A 189 -9.72 -15.27 -0.44
N ILE A 190 -9.68 -13.98 -0.06
CA ILE A 190 -9.04 -13.54 1.18
C ILE A 190 -9.91 -13.94 2.37
N GLU A 191 -9.44 -14.90 3.15
CA GLU A 191 -10.20 -15.46 4.28
C GLU A 191 -10.52 -14.39 5.33
N GLY A 192 -11.79 -14.33 5.74
CA GLY A 192 -12.27 -13.39 6.76
C GLY A 192 -12.44 -11.95 6.30
N ALA A 193 -12.08 -11.61 5.06
CA ALA A 193 -12.25 -10.26 4.53
C ALA A 193 -13.69 -10.00 4.06
N PHE A 194 -14.15 -8.77 4.22
CA PHE A 194 -15.44 -8.34 3.65
C PHE A 194 -15.34 -8.21 2.13
N CYS A 195 -16.11 -9.03 1.40
CA CYS A 195 -16.18 -9.02 -0.06
C CYS A 195 -17.12 -7.90 -0.54
N GLY A 196 -16.58 -6.68 -0.64
CA GLY A 196 -17.32 -5.46 -0.99
C GLY A 196 -16.92 -4.83 -2.33
N LEU A 197 -15.86 -5.31 -3.01
CA LEU A 197 -15.50 -4.83 -4.34
C LEU A 197 -16.51 -5.36 -5.37
N GLN A 198 -17.14 -4.45 -6.10
CA GLN A 198 -18.16 -4.74 -7.11
C GLN A 198 -17.64 -4.38 -8.50
N GLY A 199 -17.76 -5.30 -9.45
CA GLY A 199 -17.29 -5.15 -10.81
C GLY A 199 -16.22 -6.16 -11.18
N GLU A 200 -15.26 -5.78 -12.02
CA GLU A 200 -14.18 -6.64 -12.46
C GLU A 200 -13.04 -6.68 -11.43
N ASN A 201 -12.49 -7.87 -11.17
CA ASN A 201 -11.19 -7.96 -10.49
C ASN A 201 -10.10 -7.57 -11.49
N ILE A 202 -9.87 -6.26 -11.60
CA ILE A 202 -9.01 -5.64 -12.61
C ILE A 202 -7.71 -6.42 -12.75
N THR A 203 -7.36 -6.77 -13.97
CA THR A 203 -6.11 -7.45 -14.33
C THR A 203 -5.30 -6.56 -15.29
N LEU A 204 -4.01 -6.36 -15.01
CA LEU A 204 -3.05 -5.61 -15.84
C LEU A 204 -2.24 -6.54 -16.73
#